data_5254c57269a23e04caa4f2d5b52e711e
#
_entry.id   5254c57269a23e04caa4f2d5b52e711e
#
_cell.length_a   1.000
_cell.length_b   1.000
_cell.length_c   1.000
_cell.angle_alpha   90.00
_cell.angle_beta   90.00
_cell.angle_gamma   90.00
#
_symmetry.space_group_name_H-M   'P 1'
#
loop_
_entity.id
_entity.type
_entity.pdbx_description
1 polymer ?
#
loop_
_entity_poly.entity_id
_entity_poly.type
_entity_poly.pdbx_seq_one_letter_code
_entity_poly.pdbx_strand_id
1 'polypeptide(L)'
;KVASEEVLKNLCELNRIEWVIAVPHNIIGPRQKYDDPFRNVVSIMINRMMQNKAPIIYGDGKQTRCFSYIDDCLSCLLPMLDQKNLNKQTINIGPDEEFVTINKIAEICSNLTGVNLEPVHKKDRPQEVKHATCSADKARSLLNYKTTVSLHEGIKKTYEYIKKRGTKPF
;
A
#
# COMPACT_ATOMS: atom_id res chain seq x y z
N LYS A 1 -16.37 -2.12 -0.09
CA LYS A 1 -15.95 -1.41 1.14
C LYS A 1 -16.85 -0.20 1.44
N VAL A 2 -17.26 0.59 0.45
CA VAL A 2 -18.18 1.73 0.67
C VAL A 2 -19.44 1.29 1.42
N ALA A 3 -20.09 0.19 0.99
CA ALA A 3 -21.25 -0.33 1.69
C ALA A 3 -20.95 -0.71 3.15
N SER A 4 -19.75 -1.26 3.43
CA SER A 4 -19.35 -1.58 4.80
C SER A 4 -19.14 -0.33 5.65
N GLU A 5 -18.64 0.74 5.07
CA GLU A 5 -18.48 2.03 5.75
C GLU A 5 -19.85 2.64 6.11
N GLU A 6 -20.80 2.60 5.19
CA GLU A 6 -22.17 3.10 5.44
C GLU A 6 -22.89 2.27 6.53
N VAL A 7 -22.76 0.94 6.50
CA VAL A 7 -23.31 0.07 7.55
C VAL A 7 -22.68 0.42 8.90
N LEU A 8 -21.36 0.58 8.98
CA LEU A 8 -20.67 0.94 10.21
C LEU A 8 -21.16 2.28 10.76
N LYS A 9 -21.21 3.33 9.93
CA LYS A 9 -21.68 4.66 10.33
C LYS A 9 -23.11 4.58 10.92
N ASN A 10 -24.03 3.94 10.20
CA ASN A 10 -25.41 3.81 10.63
C ASN A 10 -25.56 3.05 11.96
N LEU A 11 -24.84 1.91 12.11
CA LEU A 11 -24.88 1.14 13.34
C LEU A 11 -24.28 1.89 14.53
N CYS A 12 -23.16 2.60 14.32
CA CYS A 12 -22.54 3.41 15.37
C CYS A 12 -23.46 4.56 15.80
N GLU A 13 -24.10 5.24 14.87
CA GLU A 13 -25.05 6.32 15.18
C GLU A 13 -26.28 5.81 15.93
N LEU A 14 -26.87 4.70 15.48
CA LEU A 14 -28.02 4.09 16.14
C LEU A 14 -27.72 3.69 17.58
N ASN A 15 -26.51 3.21 17.84
CA ASN A 15 -26.09 2.74 19.16
C ASN A 15 -25.28 3.77 19.97
N ARG A 16 -25.16 5.02 19.48
CA ARG A 16 -24.40 6.10 20.12
C ARG A 16 -22.92 5.74 20.38
N ILE A 17 -22.32 5.02 19.43
CA ILE A 17 -20.91 4.62 19.47
C ILE A 17 -20.10 5.64 18.65
N GLU A 18 -19.00 6.14 19.19
CA GLU A 18 -18.03 6.95 18.45
C GLU A 18 -17.31 6.10 17.42
N TRP A 19 -16.97 6.68 16.26
CA TRP A 19 -16.27 5.97 15.22
C TRP A 19 -15.30 6.88 14.44
N VAL A 20 -14.22 6.26 13.96
CA VAL A 20 -13.32 6.84 12.98
C VAL A 20 -12.96 5.77 11.95
N ILE A 21 -12.91 6.14 10.68
CA ILE A 21 -12.56 5.24 9.59
C ILE A 21 -11.20 5.66 9.02
N ALA A 22 -10.22 4.78 9.12
CA ALA A 22 -8.93 4.90 8.46
C ALA A 22 -8.98 4.26 7.06
N VAL A 23 -8.55 4.99 6.05
CA VAL A 23 -8.48 4.51 4.65
C VAL A 23 -7.02 4.57 4.18
N PRO A 24 -6.17 3.59 4.55
CA PRO A 24 -4.78 3.57 4.15
C PRO A 24 -4.63 3.16 2.68
N HIS A 25 -3.65 3.79 1.99
CA HIS A 25 -3.28 3.45 0.62
C HIS A 25 -2.15 2.42 0.60
N ASN A 26 -2.21 1.48 -0.33
CA ASN A 26 -1.18 0.49 -0.68
C ASN A 26 0.01 0.39 0.30
N ILE A 27 -0.23 -0.12 1.48
CA ILE A 27 0.79 -0.22 2.53
C ILE A 27 1.87 -1.22 2.10
N ILE A 28 3.15 -0.83 2.27
CA ILE A 28 4.32 -1.68 2.09
C ILE A 28 5.15 -1.71 3.37
N GLY A 29 5.91 -2.78 3.56
CA GLY A 29 6.81 -2.89 4.70
C GLY A 29 7.09 -4.33 5.12
N PRO A 30 7.94 -4.51 6.13
CA PRO A 30 8.20 -5.81 6.76
C PRO A 30 6.92 -6.50 7.22
N ARG A 31 6.94 -7.83 7.25
CA ARG A 31 5.82 -8.71 7.64
C ARG A 31 4.65 -8.75 6.67
N GLN A 32 4.68 -7.98 5.58
CA GLN A 32 3.69 -8.13 4.52
C GLN A 32 3.76 -9.54 3.92
N LYS A 33 2.60 -10.15 3.65
CA LYS A 33 2.53 -11.45 2.98
C LYS A 33 3.05 -11.32 1.54
N TYR A 34 3.97 -12.19 1.13
CA TYR A 34 4.63 -12.14 -0.18
C TYR A 34 4.54 -13.45 -0.99
N ASP A 35 3.80 -14.42 -0.46
CA ASP A 35 3.52 -15.74 -1.06
C ASP A 35 2.04 -15.87 -1.50
N ASP A 36 1.41 -14.76 -1.85
CA ASP A 36 0.01 -14.70 -2.24
C ASP A 36 -0.15 -13.81 -3.49
N PRO A 37 -0.57 -14.37 -4.65
CA PRO A 37 -0.63 -13.65 -5.92
C PRO A 37 -1.66 -12.50 -5.95
N PHE A 38 -2.53 -12.42 -4.96
CA PHE A 38 -3.58 -11.40 -4.87
C PHE A 38 -3.26 -10.26 -3.91
N ARG A 39 -2.08 -10.28 -3.29
CA ARG A 39 -1.65 -9.25 -2.33
C ARG A 39 -0.87 -8.13 -3.03
N ASN A 40 -0.14 -7.36 -2.26
CA ASN A 40 0.57 -6.18 -2.73
C ASN A 40 1.65 -6.52 -3.77
N VAL A 41 1.66 -5.79 -4.86
CA VAL A 41 2.54 -6.00 -6.02
C VAL A 41 4.05 -5.97 -5.66
N VAL A 42 4.45 -5.07 -4.76
CA VAL A 42 5.86 -4.89 -4.35
C VAL A 42 6.44 -6.18 -3.76
N SER A 43 5.80 -6.72 -2.73
CA SER A 43 6.29 -7.92 -2.05
C SER A 43 6.26 -9.16 -2.95
N ILE A 44 5.28 -9.26 -3.84
CA ILE A 44 5.18 -10.33 -4.84
C ILE A 44 6.33 -10.24 -5.84
N MET A 45 6.61 -9.05 -6.40
CA MET A 45 7.69 -8.85 -7.36
C MET A 45 9.04 -9.20 -6.74
N ILE A 46 9.31 -8.71 -5.53
CA ILE A 46 10.54 -9.03 -4.80
C ILE A 46 10.69 -10.55 -4.62
N ASN A 47 9.66 -11.22 -4.11
CA ASN A 47 9.72 -12.67 -3.89
C ASN A 47 9.96 -13.47 -5.17
N ARG A 48 9.34 -13.07 -6.28
CA ARG A 48 9.54 -13.70 -7.59
C ARG A 48 10.95 -13.48 -8.12
N MET A 49 11.42 -12.23 -8.12
CA MET A 49 12.76 -11.88 -8.62
C MET A 49 13.85 -12.58 -7.81
N MET A 50 13.73 -12.67 -6.48
CA MET A 50 14.67 -13.44 -5.65
C MET A 50 14.68 -14.94 -5.94
N GLN A 51 13.64 -15.48 -6.60
CA GLN A 51 13.61 -16.84 -7.14
C GLN A 51 14.06 -16.91 -8.60
N ASN A 52 14.69 -15.86 -9.12
CA ASN A 52 15.07 -15.72 -10.53
C ASN A 52 13.89 -15.91 -11.50
N LYS A 53 12.71 -15.40 -11.12
CA LYS A 53 11.49 -15.40 -11.93
C LYS A 53 11.12 -13.98 -12.33
N ALA A 54 10.73 -13.76 -13.58
CA ALA A 54 10.30 -12.47 -14.07
C ALA A 54 9.11 -11.91 -13.27
N PRO A 55 9.05 -10.59 -13.00
CA PRO A 55 7.88 -9.97 -12.40
C PRO A 55 6.68 -10.07 -13.34
N ILE A 56 5.48 -10.14 -12.78
CA ILE A 56 4.24 -10.17 -13.55
C ILE A 56 3.59 -8.80 -13.47
N ILE A 57 3.28 -8.23 -14.62
CA ILE A 57 2.55 -6.97 -14.77
C ILE A 57 1.25 -7.24 -15.51
N TYR A 58 0.13 -6.78 -14.95
CA TYR A 58 -1.16 -6.81 -15.63
C TYR A 58 -1.33 -5.54 -16.46
N GLY A 59 -1.67 -5.69 -17.75
CA GLY A 59 -1.71 -4.59 -18.69
C GLY A 59 -0.32 -4.08 -19.11
N ASP A 60 -0.26 -2.81 -19.46
CA ASP A 60 0.96 -2.14 -19.93
C ASP A 60 1.88 -1.62 -18.80
N GLY A 61 1.45 -1.76 -17.55
CA GLY A 61 2.18 -1.32 -16.38
C GLY A 61 2.23 0.19 -16.15
N LYS A 62 1.47 0.97 -16.93
CA LYS A 62 1.39 2.45 -16.80
C LYS A 62 0.40 2.92 -15.75
N GLN A 63 -0.40 2.02 -15.19
CA GLN A 63 -1.28 2.36 -14.07
C GLN A 63 -0.47 2.90 -12.90
N THR A 64 -0.93 4.01 -12.32
CA THR A 64 -0.22 4.71 -11.24
C THR A 64 -0.81 4.40 -9.86
N ARG A 65 0.07 4.30 -8.88
CA ARG A 65 -0.26 4.08 -7.47
C ARG A 65 0.63 4.94 -6.60
N CYS A 66 0.16 5.30 -5.41
CA CYS A 66 1.00 5.73 -4.30
C CYS A 66 1.14 4.59 -3.29
N PHE A 67 2.23 4.59 -2.55
CA PHE A 67 2.54 3.56 -1.56
C PHE A 67 2.90 4.20 -0.24
N SER A 68 2.31 3.70 0.84
CA SER A 68 2.60 4.13 2.20
C SER A 68 3.53 3.14 2.87
N TYR A 69 4.57 3.62 3.52
CA TYR A 69 5.33 2.76 4.41
C TYR A 69 4.55 2.50 5.71
N ILE A 70 4.65 1.30 6.24
CA ILE A 70 3.84 0.86 7.40
C ILE A 70 3.97 1.80 8.61
N ASP A 71 5.18 2.29 8.92
CA ASP A 71 5.38 3.15 10.09
C ASP A 71 4.70 4.50 9.93
N ASP A 72 4.65 5.07 8.70
CA ASP A 72 3.90 6.29 8.40
C ASP A 72 2.39 6.07 8.58
N CYS A 73 1.89 4.89 8.24
CA CYS A 73 0.49 4.54 8.53
C CYS A 73 0.24 4.41 10.03
N LEU A 74 1.14 3.75 10.77
CA LEU A 74 1.02 3.55 12.21
C LEU A 74 1.05 4.88 12.97
N SER A 75 1.82 5.86 12.51
CA SER A 75 1.85 7.21 13.09
C SER A 75 0.47 7.89 13.09
N CYS A 76 -0.41 7.54 12.15
CA CYS A 76 -1.80 8.00 12.10
C CYS A 76 -2.75 7.08 12.86
N LEU A 77 -2.60 5.75 12.71
CA LEU A 77 -3.53 4.78 13.28
C LEU A 77 -3.52 4.76 14.82
N LEU A 78 -2.33 4.89 15.43
CA LEU A 78 -2.20 4.89 16.89
C LEU A 78 -2.93 6.05 17.56
N PRO A 79 -2.74 7.32 17.12
CA PRO A 79 -3.52 8.43 17.67
C PRO A 79 -5.03 8.31 17.48
N MET A 80 -5.50 7.62 16.43
CA MET A 80 -6.94 7.41 16.20
C MET A 80 -7.63 6.63 17.32
N LEU A 81 -6.89 5.87 18.12
CA LEU A 81 -7.44 5.10 19.23
C LEU A 81 -7.87 5.99 20.41
N ASP A 82 -7.19 7.11 20.63
CA ASP A 82 -7.33 7.91 21.85
C ASP A 82 -7.86 9.34 21.60
N GLN A 83 -7.77 9.86 20.35
CA GLN A 83 -8.15 11.22 20.05
C GLN A 83 -9.66 11.39 19.88
N LYS A 84 -10.31 12.05 20.82
CA LYS A 84 -11.77 12.28 20.82
C LYS A 84 -12.29 13.20 19.72
N ASN A 85 -11.43 14.09 19.19
CA ASN A 85 -11.79 15.03 18.12
C ASN A 85 -11.90 14.37 16.73
N LEU A 86 -11.67 13.05 16.64
CA LEU A 86 -11.76 12.31 15.40
C LEU A 86 -13.09 11.59 15.19
N ASN A 87 -14.02 11.73 16.13
CA ASN A 87 -15.34 11.11 16.00
C ASN A 87 -16.03 11.54 14.70
N LYS A 88 -16.64 10.57 14.02
CA LYS A 88 -17.33 10.74 12.72
C LYS A 88 -16.41 11.18 11.57
N GLN A 89 -15.12 10.87 11.64
CA GLN A 89 -14.18 11.18 10.56
C GLN A 89 -13.85 9.96 9.72
N THR A 90 -13.80 10.15 8.39
CA THR A 90 -13.14 9.23 7.45
C THR A 90 -11.88 9.91 6.96
N ILE A 91 -10.71 9.26 7.14
CA ILE A 91 -9.39 9.87 6.92
C ILE A 91 -8.57 8.96 6.01
N ASN A 92 -8.18 9.48 4.84
CA ASN A 92 -7.21 8.84 3.97
C ASN A 92 -5.82 8.93 4.61
N ILE A 93 -5.07 7.82 4.57
CA ILE A 93 -3.71 7.76 5.09
C ILE A 93 -2.79 7.28 3.98
N GLY A 94 -1.83 8.12 3.60
CA GLY A 94 -0.82 7.81 2.59
C GLY A 94 -0.33 9.04 1.85
N PRO A 95 0.82 8.93 1.15
CA PRO A 95 1.34 10.02 0.36
C PRO A 95 0.39 10.36 -0.80
N ASP A 96 0.28 11.63 -1.12
CA ASP A 96 -0.51 12.15 -2.25
C ASP A 96 0.37 12.94 -3.24
N GLU A 97 1.68 12.83 -3.10
CA GLU A 97 2.67 13.56 -3.89
C GLU A 97 3.49 12.66 -4.82
N GLU A 98 3.69 11.38 -4.46
CA GLU A 98 4.51 10.44 -5.20
C GLU A 98 3.67 9.32 -5.83
N PHE A 99 3.23 9.54 -7.08
CA PHE A 99 2.53 8.54 -7.88
C PHE A 99 3.50 7.87 -8.85
N VAL A 100 3.61 6.56 -8.75
CA VAL A 100 4.54 5.78 -9.58
C VAL A 100 3.81 4.72 -10.39
N THR A 101 4.34 4.42 -11.57
CA THR A 101 3.82 3.34 -12.41
C THR A 101 4.24 1.97 -11.88
N ILE A 102 3.49 0.94 -12.23
CA ILE A 102 3.87 -0.44 -11.87
C ILE A 102 5.17 -0.85 -12.56
N ASN A 103 5.45 -0.32 -13.77
CA ASN A 103 6.76 -0.50 -14.43
C ASN A 103 7.89 0.07 -13.58
N LYS A 104 7.73 1.26 -12.99
CA LYS A 104 8.75 1.85 -12.10
C LYS A 104 8.97 1.03 -10.84
N ILE A 105 7.92 0.42 -10.29
CA ILE A 105 8.04 -0.51 -9.15
C ILE A 105 8.88 -1.73 -9.55
N ALA A 106 8.63 -2.31 -10.75
CA ALA A 106 9.42 -3.44 -11.25
C ALA A 106 10.90 -3.08 -11.43
N GLU A 107 11.19 -1.88 -11.96
CA GLU A 107 12.56 -1.36 -12.10
C GLU A 107 13.26 -1.23 -10.72
N ILE A 108 12.60 -0.63 -9.73
CA ILE A 108 13.16 -0.49 -8.38
C ILE A 108 13.44 -1.88 -7.76
N CYS A 109 12.49 -2.80 -7.90
CA CYS A 109 12.67 -4.18 -7.40
C CYS A 109 13.82 -4.90 -8.11
N SER A 110 13.97 -4.72 -9.44
CA SER A 110 15.07 -5.26 -10.23
C SER A 110 16.43 -4.76 -9.72
N ASN A 111 16.55 -3.46 -9.53
CA ASN A 111 17.79 -2.84 -9.03
C ASN A 111 18.17 -3.34 -7.62
N LEU A 112 17.18 -3.51 -6.73
CA LEU A 112 17.43 -4.00 -5.36
C LEU A 112 17.77 -5.48 -5.31
N THR A 113 17.16 -6.29 -6.13
CA THR A 113 17.40 -7.76 -6.15
C THR A 113 18.61 -8.16 -7.00
N GLY A 114 19.07 -7.28 -7.89
CA GLY A 114 20.11 -7.58 -8.89
C GLY A 114 19.62 -8.49 -10.02
N VAL A 115 18.30 -8.71 -10.13
CA VAL A 115 17.69 -9.60 -11.13
C VAL A 115 17.08 -8.76 -12.25
N ASN A 116 17.73 -8.78 -13.40
CA ASN A 116 17.27 -8.03 -14.59
C ASN A 116 16.57 -8.98 -15.57
N LEU A 117 15.30 -9.23 -15.33
CA LEU A 117 14.43 -10.03 -16.20
C LEU A 117 13.28 -9.16 -16.73
N GLU A 118 13.03 -9.27 -18.03
CA GLU A 118 11.91 -8.58 -18.65
C GLU A 118 10.57 -8.99 -18.00
N PRO A 119 9.71 -8.03 -17.63
CA PRO A 119 8.40 -8.32 -17.07
C PRO A 119 7.53 -9.18 -17.99
N VAL A 120 6.83 -10.13 -17.41
CA VAL A 120 5.78 -10.86 -18.13
C VAL A 120 4.49 -10.08 -18.06
N HIS A 121 4.07 -9.52 -19.18
CA HIS A 121 2.79 -8.82 -19.28
C HIS A 121 1.63 -9.79 -19.44
N LYS A 122 0.62 -9.67 -18.60
CA LYS A 122 -0.64 -10.41 -18.67
C LYS A 122 -1.79 -9.49 -19.07
N LYS A 123 -2.91 -10.07 -19.48
CA LYS A 123 -4.12 -9.31 -19.78
C LYS A 123 -4.51 -8.41 -18.60
N ASP A 124 -5.01 -7.21 -18.90
CA ASP A 124 -5.58 -6.27 -17.93
C ASP A 124 -6.57 -6.96 -16.99
N ARG A 125 -6.54 -6.58 -15.73
CA ARG A 125 -7.58 -7.00 -14.78
C ARG A 125 -8.87 -6.24 -15.06
N PRO A 126 -10.04 -6.91 -15.01
CA PRO A 126 -11.31 -6.21 -15.15
C PRO A 126 -11.44 -5.09 -14.12
N GLN A 127 -11.91 -3.91 -14.56
CA GLN A 127 -12.18 -2.74 -13.68
C GLN A 127 -10.95 -2.22 -12.91
N GLU A 128 -9.73 -2.45 -13.41
CA GLU A 128 -8.54 -1.90 -12.78
C GLU A 128 -8.52 -0.37 -12.89
N VAL A 129 -8.34 0.29 -11.75
CA VAL A 129 -8.19 1.75 -11.68
C VAL A 129 -6.86 2.14 -12.32
N LYS A 130 -6.89 2.95 -13.39
CA LYS A 130 -5.67 3.39 -14.10
C LYS A 130 -4.86 4.37 -13.25
N HIS A 131 -5.52 5.34 -12.62
CA HIS A 131 -4.88 6.35 -11.78
C HIS A 131 -5.59 6.38 -10.42
N ALA A 132 -4.94 5.82 -9.40
CA ALA A 132 -5.44 5.88 -8.05
C ALA A 132 -4.84 7.11 -7.36
N THR A 133 -5.69 8.06 -6.99
CA THR A 133 -5.31 9.28 -6.30
C THR A 133 -6.02 9.39 -4.96
N CYS A 134 -5.42 10.09 -4.00
CA CYS A 134 -6.05 10.45 -2.74
C CYS A 134 -5.55 11.83 -2.30
N SER A 135 -6.25 12.48 -1.39
CA SER A 135 -5.72 13.61 -0.62
C SER A 135 -5.43 13.14 0.81
N ALA A 136 -4.27 13.52 1.33
CA ALA A 136 -3.87 13.34 2.72
C ALA A 136 -4.10 14.59 3.59
N ASP A 137 -4.75 15.63 3.09
CA ASP A 137 -4.93 16.90 3.79
C ASP A 137 -5.59 16.74 5.16
N LYS A 138 -6.62 15.88 5.24
CA LYS A 138 -7.28 15.59 6.52
C LYS A 138 -6.35 14.88 7.49
N ALA A 139 -5.53 13.94 7.04
CA ALA A 139 -4.53 13.29 7.87
C ALA A 139 -3.45 14.28 8.36
N ARG A 140 -3.01 15.21 7.49
CA ARG A 140 -2.08 16.27 7.89
C ARG A 140 -2.68 17.18 8.94
N SER A 141 -3.91 17.66 8.74
CA SER A 141 -4.54 18.61 9.64
C SER A 141 -4.93 18.01 10.99
N LEU A 142 -5.43 16.78 11.03
CA LEU A 142 -5.96 16.15 12.23
C LEU A 142 -4.95 15.27 12.97
N LEU A 143 -3.98 14.69 12.26
CA LEU A 143 -3.07 13.67 12.79
C LEU A 143 -1.58 14.06 12.63
N ASN A 144 -1.28 15.26 12.11
CA ASN A 144 0.08 15.70 11.77
C ASN A 144 0.82 14.71 10.85
N TYR A 145 0.09 14.05 9.95
CA TYR A 145 0.67 13.08 9.01
C TYR A 145 1.82 13.70 8.21
N LYS A 146 2.89 12.95 8.10
CA LYS A 146 4.04 13.26 7.24
C LYS A 146 4.53 11.96 6.61
N THR A 147 4.91 12.00 5.34
CA THR A 147 5.67 10.93 4.70
C THR A 147 7.11 11.03 5.20
N THR A 148 7.55 10.06 5.99
CA THR A 148 8.92 10.05 6.58
C THR A 148 9.83 9.06 5.88
N VAL A 149 9.26 8.06 5.19
CA VAL A 149 10.00 7.03 4.46
C VAL A 149 9.67 7.14 2.97
N SER A 150 10.70 7.39 2.16
CA SER A 150 10.54 7.42 0.69
C SER A 150 10.10 6.06 0.15
N LEU A 151 9.47 6.06 -1.02
CA LEU A 151 9.08 4.82 -1.70
C LEU A 151 10.25 3.84 -1.85
N HIS A 152 11.39 4.33 -2.34
CA HIS A 152 12.59 3.50 -2.54
C HIS A 152 13.06 2.84 -1.23
N GLU A 153 13.12 3.61 -0.14
CA GLU A 153 13.53 3.09 1.17
C GLU A 153 12.49 2.09 1.73
N GLY A 154 11.21 2.34 1.56
CA GLY A 154 10.13 1.42 1.94
C GLY A 154 10.22 0.08 1.20
N ILE A 155 10.50 0.12 -0.12
CA ILE A 155 10.71 -1.09 -0.93
C ILE A 155 11.97 -1.82 -0.48
N LYS A 156 13.08 -1.09 -0.22
CA LYS A 156 14.33 -1.66 0.26
C LYS A 156 14.15 -2.39 1.60
N LYS A 157 13.49 -1.77 2.57
CA LYS A 157 13.19 -2.42 3.87
C LYS A 157 12.31 -3.66 3.71
N THR A 158 11.37 -3.64 2.77
CA THR A 158 10.55 -4.80 2.43
C THR A 158 11.40 -5.92 1.82
N TYR A 159 12.31 -5.59 0.90
CA TYR A 159 13.27 -6.53 0.31
C TYR A 159 14.19 -7.15 1.36
N GLU A 160 14.78 -6.35 2.23
CA GLU A 160 15.68 -6.84 3.30
C GLU A 160 14.95 -7.81 4.24
N TYR A 161 13.69 -7.52 4.57
CA TYR A 161 12.87 -8.42 5.36
C TYR A 161 12.64 -9.76 4.64
N ILE A 162 12.26 -9.75 3.37
CA ILE A 162 12.03 -10.97 2.58
C ILE A 162 13.34 -11.74 2.43
N LYS A 163 14.46 -11.05 2.16
CA LYS A 163 15.79 -11.65 2.07
C LYS A 163 16.18 -12.40 3.35
N LYS A 164 15.91 -11.79 4.51
CA LYS A 164 16.20 -12.43 5.81
C LYS A 164 15.29 -13.62 6.08
N ARG A 165 14.04 -13.61 5.63
CA ARG A 165 13.06 -14.69 5.88
C ARG A 165 13.14 -15.82 4.88
N GLY A 166 13.74 -15.57 3.72
CA GLY A 166 13.78 -16.49 2.58
C GLY A 166 12.56 -16.35 1.67
N THR A 167 12.74 -16.76 0.42
CA THR A 167 11.66 -16.78 -0.57
C THR A 167 10.65 -17.88 -0.27
N LYS A 168 9.43 -17.70 -0.78
CA LYS A 168 8.36 -18.70 -0.67
C LYS A 168 7.77 -18.99 -2.05
N PRO A 169 7.53 -20.27 -2.39
CA PRO A 169 6.85 -20.62 -3.63
C PRO A 169 5.39 -20.16 -3.61
N PHE A 170 4.87 -19.75 -4.79
CA PHE A 170 3.46 -19.60 -5.10
C PHE A 170 3.22 -19.58 -6.60
#